data_1a673e6ffea0c1feaa9ee80ce30033b5
#
_entry.id   1a673e6ffea0c1feaa9ee80ce30033b5
#
_cell.length_a   1.000
_cell.length_b   1.000
_cell.length_c   1.000
_cell.angle_alpha   90.00
_cell.angle_beta   90.00
_cell.angle_gamma   90.00
#
_symmetry.space_group_name_H-M   'P 1'
#
loop_
_entity.id
_entity.type
_entity.pdbx_description
1 polymer ?
#
loop_
_entity_poly.entity_id
_entity_poly.type
_entity_poly.pdbx_seq_one_letter_code
_entity_poly.pdbx_strand_id
1 'polypeptide(L)'
;IFVNKIDQEGIDLQSVYQNIREKLSDDVMVMQDVSLTPEVSLTDIEDIEKWDSIIAGNDELLEKYIAGEPLKIQDLQREKCRRMQNGSLFPIYHGSAKNNIGTEKLIEVIAETFTSGADNDQSELCGSVFKIEYTDQKKRLVYLRLYSGTLHLRDTILLPQNQKLKITEMRIPSNGEIIPADTACCGEIVILTNDTLKLNDTLGNVELLPRKAWEKNPIPLLRTTVEPQNQEQRDLLLNALTEIADTDPLLHYYVDTITHEIIISFLGKVQLEVVCSLLVERYHVNINVKEPTVIYLERPLKTASYTIHIEVPPNPFWASIGLTVTPLPVGSGTQYKSEVSLGYLNQSFQNAVMEGVRYGMEQGLYGWGVTDCQICFDYGVYYSPVSTPADFRFLAPVVLEQALKKAGTQLLEPYLSFTLFAPQEYLSRAYNDAPKYCAIIESTRLEKDEVIFKGEIPARCIGEYRNDLNFYTNGRSVCITELKGYQETSGEPVFQPRRPN
;
A
#
# COMPACT_ATOMS: atom_id res chain seq x y z
N ILE A 1 -20.71 0.63 -13.31
CA ILE A 1 -21.36 0.40 -12.00
C ILE A 1 -22.46 -0.63 -12.17
N PHE A 2 -22.54 -1.65 -11.30
CA PHE A 2 -23.64 -2.63 -11.33
C PHE A 2 -24.44 -2.53 -10.02
N VAL A 3 -25.71 -2.10 -10.15
CA VAL A 3 -26.65 -2.00 -9.02
C VAL A 3 -27.29 -3.36 -8.80
N ASN A 4 -26.79 -4.08 -7.80
CA ASN A 4 -27.24 -5.44 -7.47
C ASN A 4 -28.46 -5.42 -6.54
N LYS A 5 -29.15 -6.56 -6.42
CA LYS A 5 -30.28 -6.81 -5.51
C LYS A 5 -31.53 -5.98 -5.83
N ILE A 6 -31.80 -5.68 -7.10
CA ILE A 6 -33.00 -4.95 -7.52
C ILE A 6 -34.31 -5.75 -7.34
N ASP A 7 -34.21 -7.01 -6.93
CA ASP A 7 -35.31 -7.92 -6.60
C ASP A 7 -35.82 -7.77 -5.16
N GLN A 8 -35.21 -6.92 -4.33
CA GLN A 8 -35.66 -6.69 -2.95
C GLN A 8 -36.90 -5.77 -2.94
N GLU A 9 -37.84 -6.06 -2.02
CA GLU A 9 -39.03 -5.21 -1.83
C GLU A 9 -38.66 -3.82 -1.26
N GLY A 10 -39.31 -2.78 -1.76
CA GLY A 10 -39.15 -1.41 -1.25
C GLY A 10 -37.91 -0.68 -1.77
N ILE A 11 -37.26 -1.15 -2.83
CA ILE A 11 -36.14 -0.43 -3.42
C ILE A 11 -36.59 0.86 -4.10
N ASP A 12 -35.92 1.96 -3.74
CA ASP A 12 -36.01 3.25 -4.44
C ASP A 12 -34.75 3.47 -5.28
N LEU A 13 -34.82 3.17 -6.58
CA LEU A 13 -33.71 3.34 -7.52
C LEU A 13 -33.29 4.81 -7.66
N GLN A 14 -34.21 5.76 -7.53
CA GLN A 14 -33.88 7.18 -7.64
C GLN A 14 -32.99 7.63 -6.49
N SER A 15 -33.27 7.17 -5.28
CA SER A 15 -32.42 7.39 -4.13
C SER A 15 -31.03 6.74 -4.30
N VAL A 16 -30.97 5.55 -4.91
CA VAL A 16 -29.67 4.88 -5.22
C VAL A 16 -28.88 5.70 -6.23
N TYR A 17 -29.48 6.18 -7.31
CA TYR A 17 -28.79 7.01 -8.32
C TYR A 17 -28.29 8.32 -7.72
N GLN A 18 -29.09 8.96 -6.86
CA GLN A 18 -28.67 10.18 -6.19
C GLN A 18 -27.48 9.91 -5.26
N ASN A 19 -27.48 8.82 -4.49
CA ASN A 19 -26.36 8.42 -3.64
C ASN A 19 -25.10 8.12 -4.46
N ILE A 20 -25.23 7.48 -5.63
CA ILE A 20 -24.10 7.23 -6.51
C ILE A 20 -23.50 8.55 -7.00
N ARG A 21 -24.33 9.50 -7.44
CA ARG A 21 -23.85 10.82 -7.87
C ARG A 21 -23.18 11.60 -6.75
N GLU A 22 -23.76 11.64 -5.58
CA GLU A 22 -23.24 12.40 -4.44
C GLU A 22 -21.96 11.78 -3.85
N LYS A 23 -21.86 10.43 -3.82
CA LYS A 23 -20.78 9.74 -3.09
C LYS A 23 -19.65 9.20 -4.00
N LEU A 24 -19.91 8.97 -5.29
CA LEU A 24 -18.93 8.38 -6.21
C LEU A 24 -18.56 9.33 -7.35
N SER A 25 -19.51 9.70 -8.21
CA SER A 25 -19.27 10.58 -9.34
C SER A 25 -20.57 11.11 -9.93
N ASP A 26 -20.57 12.39 -10.35
CA ASP A 26 -21.64 12.98 -11.12
C ASP A 26 -21.67 12.47 -12.57
N ASP A 27 -20.52 11.96 -13.09
CA ASP A 27 -20.36 11.46 -14.44
C ASP A 27 -20.94 10.04 -14.62
N VAL A 28 -22.15 9.83 -14.16
CA VAL A 28 -22.85 8.55 -14.25
C VAL A 28 -24.01 8.60 -15.24
N MET A 29 -24.22 7.49 -15.96
CA MET A 29 -25.32 7.34 -16.90
C MET A 29 -26.06 6.02 -16.67
N VAL A 30 -27.38 6.09 -16.49
CA VAL A 30 -28.23 4.90 -16.41
C VAL A 30 -28.42 4.34 -17.81
N MET A 31 -28.12 3.05 -17.99
CA MET A 31 -28.15 2.37 -19.30
C MET A 31 -29.38 1.51 -19.54
N GLN A 32 -30.19 1.32 -18.50
CA GLN A 32 -31.37 0.43 -18.57
C GLN A 32 -32.56 1.04 -17.87
N ASP A 33 -33.73 0.89 -18.49
CA ASP A 33 -35.02 1.10 -17.83
C ASP A 33 -35.34 -0.16 -16.99
N VAL A 34 -35.72 0.05 -15.74
CA VAL A 34 -36.01 -1.02 -14.76
C VAL A 34 -37.50 -0.98 -14.41
N SER A 35 -38.21 -2.08 -14.64
CA SER A 35 -39.56 -2.30 -14.12
C SER A 35 -39.48 -3.30 -12.97
N LEU A 36 -40.04 -2.94 -11.81
CA LEU A 36 -40.01 -3.76 -10.60
C LEU A 36 -41.31 -4.57 -10.39
N THR A 37 -42.35 -4.28 -11.17
CA THR A 37 -43.69 -4.89 -11.03
C THR A 37 -44.30 -5.23 -12.39
N PRO A 38 -44.97 -6.38 -12.59
CA PRO A 38 -45.19 -7.48 -11.62
C PRO A 38 -43.97 -8.37 -11.39
N GLU A 39 -43.02 -8.37 -12.33
CA GLU A 39 -41.73 -9.06 -12.25
C GLU A 39 -40.63 -8.07 -12.63
N VAL A 40 -39.40 -8.31 -12.11
CA VAL A 40 -38.25 -7.49 -12.46
C VAL A 40 -37.91 -7.70 -13.91
N SER A 41 -37.97 -6.64 -14.70
CA SER A 41 -37.54 -6.64 -16.10
C SER A 41 -36.60 -5.48 -16.39
N LEU A 42 -35.63 -5.74 -17.28
CA LEU A 42 -34.59 -4.81 -17.70
C LEU A 42 -34.72 -4.58 -19.20
N THR A 43 -34.72 -3.33 -19.63
CA THR A 43 -34.73 -2.95 -21.03
C THR A 43 -33.62 -1.95 -21.31
N ASP A 44 -32.78 -2.22 -22.26
CA ASP A 44 -31.69 -1.29 -22.62
C ASP A 44 -32.27 0.01 -23.19
N ILE A 45 -31.63 1.13 -22.83
CA ILE A 45 -32.05 2.46 -23.31
C ILE A 45 -31.53 2.65 -24.74
N GLU A 46 -32.42 2.56 -25.72
CA GLU A 46 -32.14 2.83 -27.13
C GLU A 46 -32.52 4.27 -27.53
N ASP A 47 -33.30 4.95 -26.71
CA ASP A 47 -33.77 6.30 -26.99
C ASP A 47 -32.62 7.31 -26.92
N ILE A 48 -32.35 7.97 -28.06
CA ILE A 48 -31.27 8.94 -28.25
C ILE A 48 -31.44 10.15 -27.32
N GLU A 49 -32.67 10.54 -27.00
CA GLU A 49 -32.92 11.66 -26.08
C GLU A 49 -32.39 11.39 -24.66
N LYS A 50 -32.26 10.14 -24.24
CA LYS A 50 -31.68 9.75 -22.95
C LYS A 50 -30.14 9.74 -22.93
N TRP A 51 -29.49 10.04 -24.08
CA TRP A 51 -28.02 10.09 -24.20
C TRP A 51 -27.46 11.51 -24.13
N ASP A 52 -28.20 12.44 -23.55
CA ASP A 52 -27.84 13.87 -23.45
C ASP A 52 -26.42 14.09 -22.88
N SER A 53 -26.04 13.33 -21.87
CA SER A 53 -24.70 13.47 -21.25
C SER A 53 -23.57 13.05 -22.18
N ILE A 54 -23.81 12.09 -23.08
CA ILE A 54 -22.85 11.67 -24.11
C ILE A 54 -22.76 12.72 -25.20
N ILE A 55 -23.91 13.23 -25.67
CA ILE A 55 -24.00 14.24 -26.72
C ILE A 55 -23.34 15.55 -26.25
N ALA A 56 -23.67 16.00 -25.06
CA ALA A 56 -23.11 17.24 -24.49
C ALA A 56 -21.60 17.17 -24.23
N GLY A 57 -21.05 15.98 -24.06
CA GLY A 57 -19.60 15.78 -23.81
C GLY A 57 -18.74 15.65 -25.07
N ASN A 58 -19.32 15.82 -26.27
CA ASN A 58 -18.60 15.74 -27.54
C ASN A 58 -19.11 16.82 -28.51
N ASP A 59 -18.22 17.77 -28.87
CA ASP A 59 -18.58 18.93 -29.66
C ASP A 59 -19.17 18.56 -31.03
N GLU A 60 -18.64 17.53 -31.71
CA GLU A 60 -19.12 17.07 -33.01
C GLU A 60 -20.53 16.48 -32.93
N LEU A 61 -20.81 15.69 -31.90
CA LEU A 61 -22.13 15.12 -31.67
C LEU A 61 -23.16 16.21 -31.30
N LEU A 62 -22.72 17.17 -30.48
CA LEU A 62 -23.54 18.30 -30.05
C LEU A 62 -23.91 19.19 -31.24
N GLU A 63 -22.95 19.52 -32.13
CA GLU A 63 -23.21 20.30 -33.34
C GLU A 63 -24.24 19.62 -34.28
N LYS A 64 -24.09 18.31 -34.51
CA LYS A 64 -25.05 17.51 -35.31
C LYS A 64 -26.44 17.51 -34.66
N TYR A 65 -26.49 17.35 -33.33
CA TYR A 65 -27.77 17.35 -32.60
C TYR A 65 -28.50 18.70 -32.71
N ILE A 66 -27.77 19.81 -32.54
CA ILE A 66 -28.32 21.15 -32.67
C ILE A 66 -28.73 21.47 -34.08
N ALA A 67 -28.01 20.95 -35.11
CA ALA A 67 -28.35 21.11 -36.52
C ALA A 67 -29.57 20.26 -36.93
N GLY A 68 -30.09 19.39 -36.05
CA GLY A 68 -31.20 18.48 -36.38
C GLY A 68 -30.79 17.32 -37.27
N GLU A 69 -29.49 17.02 -37.37
CA GLU A 69 -29.00 15.90 -38.13
C GLU A 69 -29.24 14.57 -37.39
N PRO A 70 -29.54 13.46 -38.06
CA PRO A 70 -29.77 12.18 -37.42
C PRO A 70 -28.48 11.63 -36.82
N LEU A 71 -28.44 11.45 -35.50
CA LEU A 71 -27.35 10.79 -34.82
C LEU A 71 -27.44 9.27 -34.95
N LYS A 72 -26.32 8.62 -35.24
CA LYS A 72 -26.24 7.16 -35.30
C LYS A 72 -25.91 6.60 -33.91
N ILE A 73 -26.64 5.59 -33.48
CA ILE A 73 -26.40 4.92 -32.19
C ILE A 73 -24.96 4.39 -32.07
N GLN A 74 -24.33 4.01 -33.20
CA GLN A 74 -22.93 3.56 -33.24
C GLN A 74 -21.95 4.66 -32.85
N ASP A 75 -22.20 5.93 -33.20
CA ASP A 75 -21.34 7.06 -32.86
C ASP A 75 -21.46 7.38 -31.36
N LEU A 76 -22.67 7.27 -30.80
CA LEU A 76 -22.92 7.41 -29.37
C LEU A 76 -22.24 6.28 -28.54
N GLN A 77 -22.35 5.03 -29.03
CA GLN A 77 -21.70 3.89 -28.40
C GLN A 77 -20.16 4.02 -28.41
N ARG A 78 -19.59 4.49 -29.53
CA ARG A 78 -18.15 4.75 -29.64
C ARG A 78 -17.69 5.81 -28.62
N GLU A 79 -18.43 6.91 -28.51
CA GLU A 79 -18.14 7.97 -27.58
C GLU A 79 -18.30 7.50 -26.11
N LYS A 80 -19.34 6.72 -25.82
CA LYS A 80 -19.50 6.05 -24.52
C LYS A 80 -18.26 5.23 -24.18
N CYS A 81 -17.82 4.33 -25.06
CA CYS A 81 -16.63 3.49 -24.82
C CYS A 81 -15.36 4.34 -24.61
N ARG A 82 -15.17 5.38 -25.44
CA ARG A 82 -14.03 6.31 -25.28
C ARG A 82 -14.02 6.98 -23.91
N ARG A 83 -15.17 7.49 -23.45
CA ARG A 83 -15.29 8.15 -22.15
C ARG A 83 -15.15 7.17 -20.98
N MET A 84 -15.63 5.94 -21.13
CA MET A 84 -15.42 4.87 -20.15
C MET A 84 -13.92 4.52 -20.01
N GLN A 85 -13.20 4.37 -21.12
CA GLN A 85 -11.76 4.08 -21.14
C GLN A 85 -10.95 5.20 -20.49
N ASN A 86 -11.36 6.45 -20.68
CA ASN A 86 -10.71 7.62 -20.09
C ASN A 86 -11.14 7.89 -18.62
N GLY A 87 -12.07 7.11 -18.06
CA GLY A 87 -12.59 7.30 -16.71
C GLY A 87 -13.44 8.57 -16.52
N SER A 88 -14.01 9.11 -17.61
CA SER A 88 -14.88 10.30 -17.61
C SER A 88 -16.37 9.98 -17.76
N LEU A 89 -16.74 8.70 -17.72
CA LEU A 89 -18.13 8.23 -17.69
C LEU A 89 -18.22 6.88 -17.01
N PHE A 90 -19.20 6.72 -16.12
CA PHE A 90 -19.47 5.48 -15.40
C PHE A 90 -20.91 5.01 -15.68
N PRO A 91 -21.13 4.06 -16.62
CA PRO A 91 -22.45 3.55 -16.92
C PRO A 91 -23.01 2.72 -15.76
N ILE A 92 -24.31 2.86 -15.50
CA ILE A 92 -25.04 2.11 -14.48
C ILE A 92 -25.88 1.04 -15.15
N TYR A 93 -25.65 -0.20 -14.75
CA TYR A 93 -26.42 -1.38 -15.10
C TYR A 93 -27.05 -1.99 -13.85
N HIS A 94 -28.11 -2.75 -14.04
CA HIS A 94 -28.93 -3.28 -12.96
C HIS A 94 -29.01 -4.79 -12.99
N GLY A 95 -29.26 -5.40 -11.82
CA GLY A 95 -29.53 -6.82 -11.78
C GLY A 95 -29.71 -7.40 -10.38
N SER A 96 -29.93 -8.69 -10.35
CA SER A 96 -29.91 -9.53 -9.16
C SER A 96 -29.04 -10.74 -9.40
N ALA A 97 -27.88 -10.76 -8.77
CA ALA A 97 -26.96 -11.89 -8.85
C ALA A 97 -27.61 -13.18 -8.30
N LYS A 98 -28.47 -13.06 -7.27
CA LYS A 98 -29.19 -14.20 -6.68
C LYS A 98 -30.15 -14.85 -7.70
N ASN A 99 -30.84 -14.04 -8.49
CA ASN A 99 -31.87 -14.48 -9.44
C ASN A 99 -31.34 -14.54 -10.88
N ASN A 100 -30.05 -14.32 -11.09
CA ASN A 100 -29.39 -14.28 -12.40
C ASN A 100 -30.00 -13.27 -13.39
N ILE A 101 -30.50 -12.13 -12.86
CA ILE A 101 -31.08 -11.03 -13.67
C ILE A 101 -29.97 -10.03 -14.02
N GLY A 102 -29.83 -9.66 -15.30
CA GLY A 102 -28.86 -8.66 -15.78
C GLY A 102 -27.40 -9.11 -15.83
N THR A 103 -27.10 -10.36 -15.49
CA THR A 103 -25.73 -10.91 -15.47
C THR A 103 -25.18 -11.12 -16.90
N GLU A 104 -26.02 -11.57 -17.83
CA GLU A 104 -25.63 -11.74 -19.23
C GLU A 104 -25.23 -10.38 -19.83
N LYS A 105 -26.04 -9.34 -19.59
CA LYS A 105 -25.74 -7.98 -20.04
C LYS A 105 -24.44 -7.44 -19.46
N LEU A 106 -24.16 -7.71 -18.19
CA LEU A 106 -22.90 -7.34 -17.58
C LEU A 106 -21.70 -7.97 -18.30
N ILE A 107 -21.80 -9.26 -18.66
CA ILE A 107 -20.75 -9.98 -19.39
C ILE A 107 -20.55 -9.37 -20.79
N GLU A 108 -21.64 -9.09 -21.52
CA GLU A 108 -21.59 -8.42 -22.82
C GLU A 108 -20.86 -7.07 -22.72
N VAL A 109 -21.26 -6.23 -21.77
CA VAL A 109 -20.66 -4.91 -21.57
C VAL A 109 -19.17 -5.01 -21.21
N ILE A 110 -18.77 -5.98 -20.41
CA ILE A 110 -17.36 -6.23 -20.09
C ILE A 110 -16.60 -6.59 -21.39
N ALA A 111 -17.15 -7.49 -22.20
CA ALA A 111 -16.53 -7.91 -23.44
C ALA A 111 -16.42 -6.78 -24.48
N GLU A 112 -17.41 -5.90 -24.55
CA GLU A 112 -17.42 -4.75 -25.46
C GLU A 112 -16.49 -3.61 -25.03
N THR A 113 -16.36 -3.40 -23.72
CA THR A 113 -15.67 -2.21 -23.18
C THR A 113 -14.18 -2.46 -22.97
N PHE A 114 -13.81 -3.63 -22.46
CA PHE A 114 -12.44 -3.96 -22.15
C PHE A 114 -11.76 -4.67 -23.33
N THR A 115 -11.39 -3.89 -24.35
CA THR A 115 -10.58 -4.39 -25.47
C THR A 115 -9.11 -4.47 -25.06
N SER A 116 -8.40 -5.49 -25.52
CA SER A 116 -6.95 -5.57 -25.36
C SER A 116 -6.29 -4.40 -26.11
N GLY A 117 -5.39 -3.67 -25.42
CA GLY A 117 -4.64 -2.58 -26.02
C GLY A 117 -3.57 -3.09 -27.00
N ALA A 118 -3.99 -3.70 -28.10
CA ALA A 118 -3.11 -4.32 -29.11
C ALA A 118 -2.20 -3.34 -29.87
N ASP A 119 -2.36 -2.02 -29.65
CA ASP A 119 -1.66 -1.02 -30.47
C ASP A 119 -0.20 -0.73 -30.03
N ASN A 120 0.29 -1.31 -28.92
CA ASN A 120 1.61 -1.00 -28.36
C ASN A 120 2.63 -2.15 -28.48
N ASP A 121 2.43 -3.13 -29.36
CA ASP A 121 3.35 -4.27 -29.51
C ASP A 121 4.72 -3.90 -30.06
N GLN A 122 4.85 -2.78 -30.77
CA GLN A 122 6.14 -2.31 -31.36
C GLN A 122 6.91 -1.35 -30.46
N SER A 123 6.39 -1.02 -29.29
CA SER A 123 7.04 -0.15 -28.32
C SER A 123 8.04 -0.89 -27.42
N GLU A 124 8.83 -0.14 -26.67
CA GLU A 124 9.71 -0.71 -25.67
C GLU A 124 8.93 -1.54 -24.64
N LEU A 125 9.56 -2.64 -24.18
CA LEU A 125 8.98 -3.51 -23.16
C LEU A 125 8.71 -2.73 -21.87
N CYS A 126 7.51 -2.86 -21.36
CA CYS A 126 7.14 -2.41 -20.03
C CYS A 126 6.17 -3.40 -19.38
N GLY A 127 6.52 -3.88 -18.20
CA GLY A 127 5.66 -4.77 -17.42
C GLY A 127 5.86 -4.59 -15.92
N SER A 128 4.89 -5.00 -15.12
CA SER A 128 5.00 -4.97 -13.66
C SER A 128 4.50 -6.25 -13.02
N VAL A 129 5.20 -6.68 -11.99
CA VAL A 129 4.82 -7.83 -11.16
C VAL A 129 3.69 -7.41 -10.22
N PHE A 130 2.52 -8.06 -10.34
CA PHE A 130 1.35 -7.71 -9.53
C PHE A 130 0.91 -8.82 -8.56
N LYS A 131 1.42 -10.06 -8.76
CA LYS A 131 1.09 -11.20 -7.89
C LYS A 131 2.26 -12.18 -7.85
N ILE A 132 2.50 -12.75 -6.68
CA ILE A 132 3.38 -13.90 -6.48
C ILE A 132 2.55 -15.01 -5.83
N GLU A 133 2.75 -16.24 -6.22
CA GLU A 133 2.04 -17.40 -5.72
C GLU A 133 2.97 -18.59 -5.60
N TYR A 134 2.73 -19.42 -4.58
CA TYR A 134 3.43 -20.69 -4.41
C TYR A 134 2.47 -21.85 -4.69
N THR A 135 2.88 -22.77 -5.54
CA THR A 135 2.14 -24.02 -5.79
C THR A 135 2.27 -24.97 -4.60
N ASP A 136 1.45 -26.03 -4.55
CA ASP A 136 1.57 -27.10 -3.54
C ASP A 136 2.95 -27.77 -3.55
N GLN A 137 3.64 -27.77 -4.69
CA GLN A 137 5.01 -28.26 -4.86
C GLN A 137 6.07 -27.21 -4.45
N LYS A 138 5.68 -26.11 -3.82
CA LYS A 138 6.55 -24.98 -3.44
C LYS A 138 7.25 -24.29 -4.61
N LYS A 139 6.73 -24.43 -5.84
CA LYS A 139 7.24 -23.69 -7.00
C LYS A 139 6.70 -22.26 -6.94
N ARG A 140 7.60 -21.29 -7.00
CA ARG A 140 7.28 -19.86 -6.97
C ARG A 140 6.88 -19.39 -8.36
N LEU A 141 5.66 -18.86 -8.50
CA LEU A 141 5.09 -18.31 -9.72
C LEU A 141 4.95 -16.80 -9.58
N VAL A 142 5.49 -16.07 -10.56
CA VAL A 142 5.46 -14.61 -10.61
C VAL A 142 4.55 -14.18 -11.75
N TYR A 143 3.49 -13.44 -11.42
CA TYR A 143 2.52 -12.93 -12.38
C TYR A 143 2.90 -11.50 -12.78
N LEU A 144 3.12 -11.31 -14.06
CA LEU A 144 3.54 -10.06 -14.67
C LEU A 144 2.46 -9.57 -15.63
N ARG A 145 2.07 -8.30 -15.55
CA ARG A 145 1.23 -7.63 -16.55
C ARG A 145 2.13 -6.87 -17.53
N LEU A 146 1.96 -7.12 -18.81
CA LEU A 146 2.61 -6.34 -19.88
C LEU A 146 1.76 -5.12 -20.24
N TYR A 147 2.34 -3.92 -20.19
CA TYR A 147 1.71 -2.64 -20.53
C TYR A 147 2.13 -2.14 -21.92
N SER A 148 3.31 -2.54 -22.39
CA SER A 148 3.80 -2.25 -23.74
C SER A 148 4.89 -3.24 -24.16
N GLY A 149 5.10 -3.34 -25.47
CA GLY A 149 6.10 -4.23 -26.08
C GLY A 149 5.72 -5.70 -26.01
N THR A 150 6.66 -6.53 -26.43
CA THR A 150 6.53 -7.98 -26.52
C THR A 150 7.66 -8.65 -25.73
N LEU A 151 7.32 -9.69 -24.99
CA LEU A 151 8.27 -10.51 -24.24
C LEU A 151 8.43 -11.88 -24.91
N HIS A 152 9.66 -12.29 -25.15
CA HIS A 152 9.98 -13.59 -25.73
C HIS A 152 10.65 -14.54 -24.74
N LEU A 153 10.40 -15.83 -24.93
CA LEU A 153 11.15 -16.87 -24.23
C LEU A 153 12.63 -16.74 -24.56
N ARG A 154 13.51 -16.85 -23.57
CA ARG A 154 14.97 -16.66 -23.60
C ARG A 154 15.44 -15.20 -23.67
N ASP A 155 14.57 -14.23 -23.66
CA ASP A 155 14.97 -12.83 -23.52
C ASP A 155 15.79 -12.62 -22.26
N THR A 156 16.69 -11.64 -22.33
CA THR A 156 17.47 -11.16 -21.19
C THR A 156 17.11 -9.70 -20.93
N ILE A 157 16.43 -9.47 -19.83
CA ILE A 157 15.94 -8.14 -19.43
C ILE A 157 16.88 -7.58 -18.36
N LEU A 158 17.19 -6.30 -18.46
CA LEU A 158 17.89 -5.55 -17.43
C LEU A 158 16.86 -5.06 -16.38
N LEU A 159 17.02 -5.53 -15.15
CA LEU A 159 16.29 -5.03 -14.00
C LEU A 159 16.96 -3.77 -13.41
N PRO A 160 16.27 -2.95 -12.60
CA PRO A 160 16.90 -1.95 -11.76
C PRO A 160 18.08 -2.55 -11.00
N GLN A 161 19.16 -1.80 -10.78
CA GLN A 161 20.42 -2.24 -10.16
C GLN A 161 21.34 -3.12 -11.04
N ASN A 162 21.18 -3.08 -12.39
CA ASN A 162 21.99 -3.82 -13.35
C ASN A 162 21.93 -5.36 -13.20
N GLN A 163 20.93 -5.91 -12.58
CA GLN A 163 20.70 -7.35 -12.55
C GLN A 163 20.11 -7.81 -13.89
N LYS A 164 20.60 -8.94 -14.41
CA LYS A 164 20.10 -9.55 -15.65
C LYS A 164 19.11 -10.65 -15.31
N LEU A 165 17.89 -10.51 -15.79
CA LEU A 165 16.85 -11.53 -15.73
C LEU A 165 16.77 -12.26 -17.07
N LYS A 166 16.99 -13.57 -17.07
CA LYS A 166 16.79 -14.43 -18.24
C LYS A 166 15.45 -15.17 -18.12
N ILE A 167 14.62 -15.05 -19.14
CA ILE A 167 13.32 -15.73 -19.19
C ILE A 167 13.52 -17.18 -19.61
N THR A 168 13.43 -18.12 -18.69
CA THR A 168 13.68 -19.55 -18.92
C THR A 168 12.40 -20.36 -19.13
N GLU A 169 11.31 -19.93 -18.51
CA GLU A 169 9.99 -20.55 -18.62
C GLU A 169 8.95 -19.43 -18.61
N MET A 170 8.01 -19.50 -19.54
CA MET A 170 6.93 -18.53 -19.66
C MET A 170 5.62 -19.24 -19.94
N ARG A 171 4.56 -18.81 -19.28
CA ARG A 171 3.19 -19.30 -19.44
C ARG A 171 2.23 -18.13 -19.49
N ILE A 172 1.09 -18.33 -20.12
CA ILE A 172 -0.01 -17.36 -20.19
C ILE A 172 -1.34 -18.02 -19.81
N PRO A 173 -2.27 -17.29 -19.19
CA PRO A 173 -3.64 -17.75 -19.00
C PRO A 173 -4.36 -17.77 -20.36
N SER A 174 -5.00 -18.87 -20.70
CA SER A 174 -5.81 -19.03 -21.90
C SER A 174 -7.00 -19.94 -21.63
N ASN A 175 -8.23 -19.44 -21.85
CA ASN A 175 -9.48 -20.21 -21.71
C ASN A 175 -9.64 -20.94 -20.37
N GLY A 176 -9.17 -20.32 -19.28
CA GLY A 176 -9.25 -20.90 -17.93
C GLY A 176 -8.11 -21.85 -17.58
N GLU A 177 -7.19 -22.10 -18.49
CA GLU A 177 -5.97 -22.91 -18.26
C GLU A 177 -4.71 -22.04 -18.35
N ILE A 178 -3.63 -22.52 -17.78
CA ILE A 178 -2.31 -21.88 -17.87
C ILE A 178 -1.47 -22.72 -18.85
N ILE A 179 -1.17 -22.15 -20.02
CA ILE A 179 -0.47 -22.81 -21.09
C ILE A 179 0.95 -22.26 -21.29
N PRO A 180 1.93 -23.07 -21.72
CA PRO A 180 3.25 -22.56 -22.13
C PRO A 180 3.12 -21.59 -23.30
N ALA A 181 3.97 -20.55 -23.31
CA ALA A 181 4.03 -19.57 -24.39
C ALA A 181 5.48 -19.22 -24.72
N ASP A 182 5.76 -19.02 -26.00
CA ASP A 182 7.07 -18.54 -26.47
C ASP A 182 7.10 -17.02 -26.60
N THR A 183 5.94 -16.39 -26.70
CA THR A 183 5.76 -14.95 -26.88
C THR A 183 4.55 -14.48 -26.11
N ALA A 184 4.64 -13.31 -25.49
CA ALA A 184 3.53 -12.61 -24.86
C ALA A 184 3.55 -11.13 -25.25
N CYS A 185 2.37 -10.59 -25.55
CA CYS A 185 2.16 -9.26 -26.10
C CYS A 185 1.62 -8.26 -25.06
N CYS A 186 1.63 -6.98 -25.42
CA CYS A 186 1.00 -5.92 -24.64
C CYS A 186 -0.44 -6.30 -24.25
N GLY A 187 -0.78 -6.08 -22.98
CA GLY A 187 -2.11 -6.40 -22.46
C GLY A 187 -2.23 -7.81 -21.87
N GLU A 188 -1.29 -8.71 -22.09
CA GLU A 188 -1.33 -10.06 -21.55
C GLU A 188 -0.76 -10.16 -20.15
N ILE A 189 -1.16 -11.21 -19.46
CA ILE A 189 -0.57 -11.63 -18.17
C ILE A 189 0.41 -12.75 -18.46
N VAL A 190 1.62 -12.60 -17.97
CA VAL A 190 2.69 -13.58 -18.09
C VAL A 190 2.96 -14.21 -16.73
N ILE A 191 3.13 -15.50 -16.70
CA ILE A 191 3.49 -16.26 -15.51
C ILE A 191 4.89 -16.80 -15.69
N LEU A 192 5.82 -16.33 -14.86
CA LEU A 192 7.21 -16.72 -14.85
C LEU A 192 7.52 -17.60 -13.64
N THR A 193 8.44 -18.53 -13.79
CA THR A 193 9.09 -19.18 -12.65
C THR A 193 10.37 -18.42 -12.34
N ASN A 194 10.40 -17.71 -11.22
CA ASN A 194 11.56 -16.90 -10.85
C ASN A 194 11.61 -16.65 -9.34
N ASP A 195 12.81 -16.70 -8.75
CA ASP A 195 13.03 -16.57 -7.31
C ASP A 195 13.52 -15.18 -6.88
N THR A 196 13.84 -14.29 -7.84
CA THR A 196 14.43 -12.98 -7.54
C THR A 196 13.47 -11.80 -7.69
N LEU A 197 12.48 -11.89 -8.59
CA LEU A 197 11.48 -10.85 -8.80
C LEU A 197 10.59 -10.69 -7.57
N LYS A 198 10.30 -9.45 -7.20
CA LYS A 198 9.41 -9.08 -6.08
C LYS A 198 8.12 -8.45 -6.59
N LEU A 199 7.13 -8.39 -5.73
CA LEU A 199 5.92 -7.61 -6.00
C LEU A 199 6.29 -6.15 -6.28
N ASN A 200 5.60 -5.56 -7.26
CA ASN A 200 5.84 -4.21 -7.79
C ASN A 200 7.16 -4.03 -8.55
N ASP A 201 7.97 -5.08 -8.74
CA ASP A 201 9.10 -4.97 -9.66
C ASP A 201 8.62 -4.67 -11.08
N THR A 202 9.37 -3.82 -11.76
CA THR A 202 9.14 -3.42 -13.15
C THR A 202 10.17 -4.03 -14.08
N LEU A 203 9.70 -4.51 -15.24
CA LEU A 203 10.54 -5.00 -16.32
C LEU A 203 10.50 -4.00 -17.48
N GLY A 204 11.66 -3.61 -17.98
CA GLY A 204 11.79 -2.68 -19.11
C GLY A 204 11.66 -1.21 -18.72
N ASN A 205 11.01 -0.41 -19.57
CA ASN A 205 10.92 1.06 -19.39
C ASN A 205 9.84 1.47 -18.39
N VAL A 206 10.25 1.93 -17.22
CA VAL A 206 9.38 2.34 -16.10
C VAL A 206 8.50 3.56 -16.45
N GLU A 207 8.93 4.43 -17.37
CA GLU A 207 8.19 5.63 -17.74
C GLU A 207 6.87 5.33 -18.47
N LEU A 208 6.76 4.12 -19.03
CA LEU A 208 5.56 3.65 -19.73
C LEU A 208 4.52 3.02 -18.79
N LEU A 209 4.80 2.91 -17.48
CA LEU A 209 3.81 2.45 -16.52
C LEU A 209 2.67 3.45 -16.32
N PRO A 210 1.42 2.97 -16.21
CA PRO A 210 0.31 3.83 -15.82
C PRO A 210 0.53 4.39 -14.41
N ARG A 211 0.80 5.68 -14.29
CA ARG A 211 1.24 6.36 -13.05
C ARG A 211 0.27 6.29 -11.86
N LYS A 212 -0.98 5.82 -12.01
CA LYS A 212 -2.03 6.00 -10.99
C LYS A 212 -2.26 4.82 -10.04
N ALA A 213 -1.76 3.64 -10.31
CA ALA A 213 -2.17 2.44 -9.56
C ALA A 213 -1.26 2.05 -8.38
N TRP A 214 -0.01 2.54 -8.30
CA TRP A 214 1.03 1.93 -7.47
C TRP A 214 1.74 2.90 -6.50
N GLU A 215 1.37 4.17 -6.46
CA GLU A 215 2.16 5.20 -5.77
C GLU A 215 2.06 5.21 -4.23
N LYS A 216 1.11 4.50 -3.62
CA LYS A 216 0.99 4.46 -2.15
C LYS A 216 0.62 3.08 -1.65
N ASN A 217 1.62 2.23 -1.47
CA ASN A 217 1.42 1.08 -0.58
C ASN A 217 1.24 1.62 0.85
N PRO A 218 0.15 1.26 1.54
CA PRO A 218 -0.01 1.62 2.94
C PRO A 218 1.14 1.01 3.75
N ILE A 219 1.65 1.78 4.71
CA ILE A 219 2.73 1.34 5.59
C ILE A 219 2.11 0.55 6.75
N PRO A 220 2.64 -0.63 7.11
CA PRO A 220 2.19 -1.35 8.28
C PRO A 220 2.36 -0.51 9.54
N LEU A 221 1.27 -0.34 10.31
CA LEU A 221 1.26 0.49 11.52
C LEU A 221 1.18 -0.33 12.81
N LEU A 222 0.87 -1.62 12.69
CA LEU A 222 0.75 -2.55 13.81
C LEU A 222 1.83 -3.62 13.72
N ARG A 223 2.22 -4.13 14.87
CA ARG A 223 3.12 -5.27 14.97
C ARG A 223 2.76 -6.15 16.16
N THR A 224 3.15 -7.40 16.11
CA THR A 224 3.02 -8.35 17.20
C THR A 224 4.14 -9.38 17.16
N THR A 225 4.37 -10.04 18.28
CA THR A 225 5.25 -11.21 18.35
C THR A 225 4.43 -12.47 18.10
N VAL A 226 4.97 -13.37 17.31
CA VAL A 226 4.40 -14.69 17.03
C VAL A 226 5.39 -15.78 17.45
N GLU A 227 4.87 -16.81 18.08
CA GLU A 227 5.65 -17.97 18.53
C GLU A 227 4.93 -19.26 18.12
N PRO A 228 5.64 -20.27 17.62
CA PRO A 228 5.01 -21.56 17.39
C PRO A 228 4.64 -22.22 18.73
N GLN A 229 3.49 -22.89 18.81
CA GLN A 229 3.09 -23.64 20.01
C GLN A 229 4.06 -24.79 20.28
N ASN A 230 4.62 -25.41 19.23
CA ASN A 230 5.71 -26.38 19.33
C ASN A 230 7.01 -25.73 18.82
N GLN A 231 8.01 -25.59 19.70
CA GLN A 231 9.29 -24.98 19.35
C GLN A 231 10.06 -25.68 18.22
N GLU A 232 9.84 -26.97 18.01
CA GLU A 232 10.41 -27.71 16.88
C GLU A 232 9.91 -27.22 15.51
N GLN A 233 8.78 -26.51 15.47
CA GLN A 233 8.20 -25.94 14.26
C GLN A 233 8.69 -24.52 13.93
N ARG A 234 9.70 -24.02 14.66
CA ARG A 234 10.20 -22.65 14.47
C ARG A 234 10.69 -22.40 13.05
N ASP A 235 11.48 -23.29 12.50
CA ASP A 235 12.00 -23.16 11.12
C ASP A 235 10.87 -23.26 10.09
N LEU A 236 9.87 -24.10 10.36
CA LEU A 236 8.68 -24.20 9.51
C LEU A 236 7.88 -22.89 9.54
N LEU A 237 7.73 -22.26 10.71
CA LEU A 237 7.09 -20.94 10.86
C LEU A 237 7.85 -19.86 10.07
N LEU A 238 9.18 -19.80 10.17
CA LEU A 238 9.99 -18.83 9.45
C LEU A 238 9.87 -18.99 7.93
N ASN A 239 9.90 -20.23 7.44
CA ASN A 239 9.70 -20.52 6.03
C ASN A 239 8.29 -20.12 5.56
N ALA A 240 7.26 -20.43 6.35
CA ALA A 240 5.88 -20.04 6.06
C ALA A 240 5.72 -18.51 6.01
N LEU A 241 6.28 -17.79 6.98
CA LEU A 241 6.25 -16.33 7.00
C LEU A 241 7.01 -15.72 5.82
N THR A 242 8.11 -16.33 5.39
CA THR A 242 8.84 -15.92 4.18
C THR A 242 7.95 -16.03 2.94
N GLU A 243 7.28 -17.17 2.74
CA GLU A 243 6.37 -17.38 1.61
C GLU A 243 5.16 -16.41 1.67
N ILE A 244 4.56 -16.21 2.85
CA ILE A 244 3.42 -15.30 3.02
C ILE A 244 3.83 -13.84 2.76
N ALA A 245 4.96 -13.39 3.33
CA ALA A 245 5.46 -12.02 3.13
C ALA A 245 5.90 -11.75 1.67
N ASP A 246 6.34 -12.76 0.96
CA ASP A 246 6.65 -12.64 -0.47
C ASP A 246 5.38 -12.45 -1.32
N THR A 247 4.25 -12.99 -0.87
CA THR A 247 2.95 -12.84 -1.55
C THR A 247 2.15 -11.62 -1.11
N ASP A 248 2.44 -11.07 0.08
CA ASP A 248 1.79 -9.87 0.63
C ASP A 248 2.83 -8.80 0.99
N PRO A 249 3.00 -7.75 0.17
CA PRO A 249 4.00 -6.71 0.39
C PRO A 249 3.73 -5.85 1.63
N LEU A 250 2.57 -5.99 2.25
CA LEU A 250 2.14 -5.24 3.44
C LEU A 250 2.37 -6.02 4.73
N LEU A 251 2.82 -7.28 4.62
CA LEU A 251 3.27 -8.10 5.73
C LEU A 251 4.79 -8.10 5.77
N HIS A 252 5.36 -7.60 6.85
CA HIS A 252 6.79 -7.70 7.10
C HIS A 252 7.04 -8.56 8.33
N TYR A 253 8.12 -9.32 8.32
CA TYR A 253 8.56 -10.05 9.50
C TYR A 253 10.08 -9.93 9.67
N TYR A 254 10.52 -10.04 10.89
CA TYR A 254 11.93 -10.15 11.24
C TYR A 254 12.09 -10.94 12.55
N VAL A 255 13.30 -11.47 12.75
CA VAL A 255 13.67 -12.10 14.01
C VAL A 255 14.51 -11.12 14.80
N ASP A 256 14.06 -10.78 16.00
CA ASP A 256 14.83 -9.93 16.90
C ASP A 256 16.14 -10.63 17.29
N THR A 257 17.25 -9.92 17.15
CA THR A 257 18.59 -10.50 17.35
C THR A 257 18.94 -10.70 18.81
N ILE A 258 18.22 -10.08 19.74
CA ILE A 258 18.45 -10.15 21.21
C ILE A 258 17.49 -11.16 21.82
N THR A 259 16.18 -10.95 21.61
CA THR A 259 15.14 -11.78 22.21
C THR A 259 14.88 -13.06 21.42
N HIS A 260 15.40 -13.12 20.19
CA HIS A 260 15.10 -14.18 19.22
C HIS A 260 13.60 -14.35 18.93
N GLU A 261 12.78 -13.37 19.29
CA GLU A 261 11.35 -13.37 18.99
C GLU A 261 11.10 -13.12 17.50
N ILE A 262 10.08 -13.76 16.96
CA ILE A 262 9.62 -13.50 15.59
C ILE A 262 8.57 -12.39 15.67
N ILE A 263 8.86 -11.26 15.05
CA ILE A 263 7.98 -10.09 15.04
C ILE A 263 7.40 -9.94 13.63
N ILE A 264 6.08 -9.77 13.55
CA ILE A 264 5.37 -9.47 12.32
C ILE A 264 4.76 -8.07 12.39
N SER A 265 4.83 -7.33 11.28
CA SER A 265 4.22 -6.01 11.09
C SER A 265 3.14 -6.09 10.02
N PHE A 266 1.97 -5.48 10.27
CA PHE A 266 0.77 -5.63 9.45
C PHE A 266 -0.13 -4.38 9.54
N LEU A 267 -1.11 -4.28 8.63
CA LEU A 267 -2.01 -3.11 8.54
C LEU A 267 -3.13 -3.12 9.59
N GLY A 268 -3.68 -4.30 9.89
CA GLY A 268 -4.87 -4.38 10.74
C GLY A 268 -5.20 -5.80 11.18
N LYS A 269 -6.13 -5.92 12.14
CA LYS A 269 -6.51 -7.21 12.74
C LYS A 269 -6.96 -8.26 11.72
N VAL A 270 -7.68 -7.86 10.68
CA VAL A 270 -8.15 -8.79 9.63
C VAL A 270 -6.97 -9.44 8.89
N GLN A 271 -5.93 -8.67 8.55
CA GLN A 271 -4.72 -9.23 7.93
C GLN A 271 -4.02 -10.23 8.86
N LEU A 272 -3.94 -9.91 10.16
CA LEU A 272 -3.38 -10.82 11.17
C LEU A 272 -4.18 -12.13 11.25
N GLU A 273 -5.51 -12.05 11.28
CA GLU A 273 -6.39 -13.23 11.29
C GLU A 273 -6.20 -14.09 10.05
N VAL A 274 -6.09 -13.48 8.86
CA VAL A 274 -5.78 -14.19 7.60
C VAL A 274 -4.44 -14.89 7.67
N VAL A 275 -3.39 -14.20 8.16
CA VAL A 275 -2.06 -14.81 8.34
C VAL A 275 -2.11 -15.99 9.31
N CYS A 276 -2.82 -15.85 10.44
CA CYS A 276 -3.00 -16.94 11.41
C CYS A 276 -3.71 -18.14 10.78
N SER A 277 -4.79 -17.89 10.03
CA SER A 277 -5.54 -18.96 9.33
C SER A 277 -4.66 -19.66 8.30
N LEU A 278 -3.90 -18.92 7.49
CA LEU A 278 -2.98 -19.50 6.51
C LEU A 278 -1.89 -20.36 7.16
N LEU A 279 -1.32 -19.91 8.29
CA LEU A 279 -0.32 -20.68 9.03
C LEU A 279 -0.88 -22.02 9.53
N VAL A 280 -2.11 -22.05 9.98
CA VAL A 280 -2.77 -23.27 10.45
C VAL A 280 -3.21 -24.17 9.29
N GLU A 281 -3.94 -23.62 8.31
CA GLU A 281 -4.59 -24.42 7.26
C GLU A 281 -3.61 -24.92 6.20
N ARG A 282 -2.69 -24.07 5.77
CA ARG A 282 -1.76 -24.39 4.67
C ARG A 282 -0.42 -24.95 5.15
N TYR A 283 0.11 -24.39 6.25
CA TYR A 283 1.45 -24.74 6.74
C TYR A 283 1.41 -25.68 7.95
N HIS A 284 0.24 -25.92 8.53
CA HIS A 284 0.03 -26.78 9.69
C HIS A 284 0.86 -26.37 10.93
N VAL A 285 1.03 -25.06 11.11
CA VAL A 285 1.74 -24.44 12.23
C VAL A 285 0.74 -23.71 13.11
N ASN A 286 0.55 -24.21 14.33
CA ASN A 286 -0.21 -23.48 15.35
C ASN A 286 0.70 -22.47 16.04
N ILE A 287 0.23 -21.22 16.20
CA ILE A 287 0.98 -20.13 16.78
C ILE A 287 0.26 -19.52 17.99
N ASN A 288 1.07 -18.95 18.90
CA ASN A 288 0.61 -18.00 19.90
C ASN A 288 0.95 -16.58 19.40
N VAL A 289 -0.01 -15.68 19.50
CA VAL A 289 0.15 -14.28 19.08
C VAL A 289 0.03 -13.41 20.32
N LYS A 290 1.02 -12.53 20.57
CA LYS A 290 0.94 -11.51 21.62
C LYS A 290 -0.02 -10.41 21.20
N GLU A 291 -0.43 -9.58 22.16
CA GLU A 291 -1.31 -8.43 21.85
C GLU A 291 -0.63 -7.46 20.87
N PRO A 292 -1.31 -7.08 19.78
CA PRO A 292 -0.76 -6.16 18.79
C PRO A 292 -0.50 -4.76 19.39
N THR A 293 0.64 -4.18 19.01
CA THR A 293 1.03 -2.81 19.37
C THR A 293 1.26 -1.97 18.11
N VAL A 294 1.12 -0.64 18.23
CA VAL A 294 1.49 0.26 17.13
C VAL A 294 3.00 0.38 17.00
N ILE A 295 3.46 0.73 15.81
CA ILE A 295 4.88 1.00 15.53
C ILE A 295 5.13 2.48 15.84
N TYR A 296 5.96 2.75 16.85
CA TYR A 296 6.40 4.10 17.19
C TYR A 296 7.66 4.47 16.40
N LEU A 297 7.94 5.77 16.34
CA LEU A 297 9.20 6.32 15.84
C LEU A 297 9.81 7.26 16.89
N GLU A 298 11.08 7.57 16.73
CA GLU A 298 11.79 8.51 17.60
C GLU A 298 12.30 9.71 16.79
N ARG A 299 12.16 10.91 17.36
CA ARG A 299 12.68 12.14 16.77
C ARG A 299 13.62 12.82 17.77
N PRO A 300 14.82 13.27 17.36
CA PRO A 300 15.69 14.07 18.21
C PRO A 300 15.02 15.38 18.64
N LEU A 301 15.26 15.80 19.90
CA LEU A 301 14.69 17.03 20.45
C LEU A 301 15.49 18.27 20.07
N LYS A 302 16.82 18.16 19.98
CA LYS A 302 17.73 19.28 19.70
C LYS A 302 18.95 18.81 18.92
N THR A 303 19.65 19.75 18.31
CA THR A 303 20.93 19.49 17.66
C THR A 303 21.98 19.10 18.69
N ALA A 304 22.69 18.01 18.43
CA ALA A 304 23.81 17.56 19.26
C ALA A 304 24.85 16.83 18.42
N SER A 305 26.10 16.96 18.82
CA SER A 305 27.24 16.29 18.20
C SER A 305 28.00 15.42 19.18
N TYR A 306 28.57 14.35 18.64
CA TYR A 306 29.46 13.47 19.37
C TYR A 306 30.59 12.98 18.48
N THR A 307 31.80 12.91 19.06
CA THR A 307 33.00 12.43 18.35
C THR A 307 33.72 11.41 19.22
N ILE A 308 34.09 10.28 18.63
CA ILE A 308 34.96 9.27 19.22
C ILE A 308 36.26 9.25 18.45
N HIS A 309 37.37 9.36 19.18
CA HIS A 309 38.68 9.40 18.57
C HIS A 309 39.37 8.03 18.66
N ILE A 310 40.21 7.75 17.67
CA ILE A 310 41.10 6.61 17.62
C ILE A 310 42.06 6.63 18.82
N GLU A 311 42.45 5.45 19.34
CA GLU A 311 43.33 5.27 20.47
C GLU A 311 42.86 5.92 21.82
N VAL A 312 41.63 6.40 21.85
CA VAL A 312 41.05 6.97 23.09
C VAL A 312 40.04 5.95 23.66
N PRO A 313 40.33 5.33 24.82
CA PRO A 313 39.38 4.40 25.46
C PRO A 313 38.00 5.06 25.71
N PRO A 314 36.89 4.34 25.51
CA PRO A 314 36.75 2.89 25.26
C PRO A 314 36.71 2.47 23.77
N ASN A 315 37.23 3.27 22.83
CA ASN A 315 37.17 2.95 21.42
C ASN A 315 38.05 1.74 21.06
N PRO A 316 37.48 0.58 20.68
CA PRO A 316 38.25 -0.58 20.27
C PRO A 316 38.63 -0.57 18.77
N PHE A 317 38.10 0.41 18.00
CA PHE A 317 38.21 0.47 16.54
C PHE A 317 39.32 1.44 16.09
N TRP A 318 39.95 1.12 14.97
CA TRP A 318 40.97 1.97 14.36
C TRP A 318 40.31 3.05 13.47
N ALA A 319 39.35 3.78 14.01
CA ALA A 319 38.64 4.86 13.33
C ALA A 319 38.30 5.99 14.30
N SER A 320 38.28 7.24 13.79
CA SER A 320 37.65 8.36 14.46
C SER A 320 36.42 8.79 13.66
N ILE A 321 35.30 9.02 14.32
CA ILE A 321 34.04 9.47 13.71
C ILE A 321 33.43 10.56 14.57
N GLY A 322 33.05 11.68 13.93
CA GLY A 322 32.19 12.73 14.47
C GLY A 322 30.87 12.78 13.71
N LEU A 323 29.76 12.74 14.45
CA LEU A 323 28.42 12.87 13.89
C LEU A 323 27.66 13.97 14.61
N THR A 324 26.98 14.80 13.81
CA THR A 324 26.02 15.80 14.29
C THR A 324 24.62 15.40 13.87
N VAL A 325 23.71 15.31 14.86
CA VAL A 325 22.29 15.03 14.66
C VAL A 325 21.52 16.32 14.81
N THR A 326 20.71 16.66 13.82
CA THR A 326 19.87 17.89 13.79
C THR A 326 18.41 17.49 13.54
N PRO A 327 17.45 17.86 14.41
CA PRO A 327 16.04 17.60 14.20
C PRO A 327 15.52 18.36 12.98
N LEU A 328 14.64 17.72 12.20
CA LEU A 328 13.90 18.30 11.10
C LEU A 328 12.40 18.37 11.47
N PRO A 329 11.57 19.11 10.70
CA PRO A 329 10.13 19.09 10.87
C PRO A 329 9.56 17.67 10.78
N VAL A 330 8.46 17.41 11.48
CA VAL A 330 7.77 16.11 11.43
C VAL A 330 7.37 15.78 9.99
N GLY A 331 7.60 14.53 9.56
CA GLY A 331 7.33 14.07 8.21
C GLY A 331 8.44 14.34 7.18
N SER A 332 9.56 14.94 7.61
CA SER A 332 10.71 15.18 6.72
C SER A 332 11.54 13.94 6.43
N GLY A 333 11.35 12.86 7.21
CA GLY A 333 12.16 11.65 7.11
C GLY A 333 13.61 11.87 7.54
N THR A 334 14.46 10.96 7.11
CA THR A 334 15.88 10.95 7.50
C THR A 334 16.75 11.42 6.36
N GLN A 335 17.68 12.33 6.64
CA GLN A 335 18.68 12.82 5.69
C GLN A 335 20.08 12.50 6.20
N TYR A 336 20.96 12.06 5.31
CA TYR A 336 22.38 11.88 5.59
C TYR A 336 23.22 12.79 4.72
N LYS A 337 24.18 13.47 5.33
CA LYS A 337 25.14 14.36 4.65
C LYS A 337 26.54 14.05 5.14
N SER A 338 27.53 14.05 4.24
CA SER A 338 28.95 14.03 4.63
C SER A 338 29.58 15.38 4.29
N GLU A 339 30.28 15.96 5.26
CA GLU A 339 31.10 17.15 5.10
C GLU A 339 32.60 16.83 5.05
N VAL A 340 32.94 15.56 5.25
CA VAL A 340 34.35 15.07 5.14
C VAL A 340 34.69 14.93 3.66
N SER A 341 35.76 15.56 3.23
CA SER A 341 36.19 15.53 1.83
C SER A 341 36.71 14.15 1.40
N LEU A 342 36.45 13.74 0.17
CA LEU A 342 36.92 12.48 -0.41
C LEU A 342 38.44 12.41 -0.52
N GLY A 343 39.10 13.56 -0.61
CA GLY A 343 40.57 13.63 -0.61
C GLY A 343 41.19 13.34 0.74
N TYR A 344 40.43 13.52 1.83
CA TYR A 344 40.89 13.24 3.17
C TYR A 344 40.49 11.84 3.65
N LEU A 345 39.27 11.42 3.40
CA LEU A 345 38.75 10.10 3.72
C LEU A 345 38.10 9.49 2.46
N ASN A 346 38.65 8.37 1.99
CA ASN A 346 38.20 7.76 0.75
C ASN A 346 36.75 7.27 0.78
N GLN A 347 36.16 7.05 -0.40
CA GLN A 347 34.76 6.68 -0.57
C GLN A 347 34.36 5.40 0.20
N SER A 348 35.27 4.41 0.30
CA SER A 348 34.95 3.14 0.99
C SER A 348 34.69 3.34 2.47
N PHE A 349 35.46 4.20 3.15
CA PHE A 349 35.24 4.54 4.56
C PHE A 349 33.96 5.37 4.73
N GLN A 350 33.70 6.34 3.86
CA GLN A 350 32.48 7.14 3.93
C GLN A 350 31.22 6.31 3.72
N ASN A 351 31.25 5.35 2.78
CA ASN A 351 30.17 4.41 2.58
C ASN A 351 29.95 3.53 3.83
N ALA A 352 31.02 3.09 4.47
CA ALA A 352 30.96 2.30 5.68
C ALA A 352 30.33 3.09 6.86
N VAL A 353 30.64 4.40 6.99
CA VAL A 353 29.97 5.27 7.97
C VAL A 353 28.48 5.39 7.67
N MET A 354 28.11 5.62 6.41
CA MET A 354 26.70 5.72 5.99
C MET A 354 25.92 4.44 6.29
N GLU A 355 26.49 3.26 6.01
CA GLU A 355 25.90 1.97 6.34
C GLU A 355 25.71 1.79 7.87
N GLY A 356 26.74 2.12 8.66
CA GLY A 356 26.66 2.08 10.11
C GLY A 356 25.64 3.06 10.70
N VAL A 357 25.55 4.27 10.16
CA VAL A 357 24.51 5.25 10.53
C VAL A 357 23.11 4.69 10.22
N ARG A 358 22.89 4.14 9.04
CA ARG A 358 21.58 3.51 8.69
C ARG A 358 21.20 2.41 9.68
N TYR A 359 22.14 1.54 10.02
CA TYR A 359 21.93 0.50 11.02
C TYR A 359 21.59 1.10 12.40
N GLY A 360 22.33 2.12 12.86
CA GLY A 360 22.07 2.79 14.14
C GLY A 360 20.75 3.54 14.19
N MET A 361 20.22 3.99 13.03
CA MET A 361 18.92 4.67 12.93
C MET A 361 17.72 3.71 13.09
N GLU A 362 17.92 2.39 12.96
CA GLU A 362 16.84 1.42 13.15
C GLU A 362 16.34 1.39 14.60
N GLN A 363 17.15 1.86 15.55
CA GLN A 363 16.79 1.90 16.98
C GLN A 363 17.36 3.14 17.70
N GLY A 364 16.47 3.97 18.23
CA GLY A 364 16.81 5.12 19.05
C GLY A 364 16.96 4.79 20.54
N LEU A 365 16.72 5.78 21.41
CA LEU A 365 16.90 5.63 22.85
C LEU A 365 15.82 4.75 23.49
N TYR A 366 14.62 4.73 22.95
CA TYR A 366 13.50 3.89 23.39
C TYR A 366 13.45 2.56 22.62
N GLY A 367 14.39 2.33 21.67
CA GLY A 367 14.47 1.14 20.85
C GLY A 367 13.64 1.19 19.57
N TRP A 368 13.04 2.33 19.22
CA TRP A 368 12.27 2.53 18.00
C TRP A 368 13.11 3.18 16.91
N GLY A 369 12.65 3.08 15.65
CA GLY A 369 13.35 3.69 14.53
C GLY A 369 13.41 5.21 14.67
N VAL A 370 14.55 5.81 14.35
CA VAL A 370 14.77 7.26 14.39
C VAL A 370 14.39 7.89 13.06
N THR A 371 13.64 9.00 13.10
CA THR A 371 13.16 9.73 11.93
C THR A 371 13.25 11.25 12.12
N ASP A 372 12.88 12.00 11.08
CA ASP A 372 12.77 13.45 11.08
C ASP A 372 14.03 14.15 11.61
N CYS A 373 15.17 13.73 11.08
CA CYS A 373 16.45 14.30 11.41
C CYS A 373 17.44 14.26 10.25
N GLN A 374 18.41 15.17 10.30
CA GLN A 374 19.58 15.15 9.46
C GLN A 374 20.78 14.64 10.29
N ILE A 375 21.49 13.66 9.75
CA ILE A 375 22.76 13.17 10.30
C ILE A 375 23.87 13.70 9.42
N CYS A 376 24.76 14.52 10.00
CA CYS A 376 25.94 15.03 9.34
C CYS A 376 27.18 14.30 9.81
N PHE A 377 27.93 13.71 8.88
CA PHE A 377 29.26 13.17 9.11
C PHE A 377 30.27 14.31 8.93
N ASP A 378 30.71 14.90 10.02
CA ASP A 378 31.51 16.15 10.03
C ASP A 378 32.99 15.92 10.37
N TYR A 379 33.35 14.77 10.95
CA TYR A 379 34.73 14.45 11.30
C TYR A 379 35.03 12.96 11.09
N GLY A 380 36.15 12.67 10.42
CA GLY A 380 36.61 11.29 10.23
C GLY A 380 38.12 11.21 10.10
N VAL A 381 38.78 10.32 10.85
CA VAL A 381 40.23 10.06 10.75
C VAL A 381 40.48 8.57 10.69
N TYR A 382 41.42 8.20 9.85
CA TYR A 382 41.91 6.82 9.71
C TYR A 382 43.41 6.75 9.95
N TYR A 383 43.90 5.56 10.30
CA TYR A 383 45.32 5.29 10.51
C TYR A 383 45.81 4.25 9.48
N SER A 384 46.67 4.67 8.56
CA SER A 384 47.21 3.78 7.52
C SER A 384 48.40 2.99 8.07
N PRO A 385 48.49 1.67 7.82
CA PRO A 385 47.62 0.83 7.00
C PRO A 385 46.55 0.05 7.82
N VAL A 386 46.31 0.38 9.06
CA VAL A 386 45.57 -0.45 10.03
C VAL A 386 44.05 -0.31 9.89
N SER A 387 43.56 0.90 9.62
CA SER A 387 42.12 1.15 9.53
C SER A 387 41.46 0.42 8.37
N THR A 388 40.33 -0.19 8.65
CA THR A 388 39.47 -0.89 7.67
C THR A 388 38.09 -0.24 7.57
N PRO A 389 37.35 -0.45 6.46
CA PRO A 389 35.94 0.00 6.40
C PRO A 389 35.05 -0.59 7.52
N ALA A 390 35.38 -1.79 8.02
CA ALA A 390 34.68 -2.42 9.11
C ALA A 390 34.76 -1.59 10.40
N ASP A 391 35.92 -0.99 10.71
CA ASP A 391 36.11 -0.13 11.88
C ASP A 391 35.13 1.04 11.86
N PHE A 392 34.95 1.68 10.69
CA PHE A 392 33.99 2.78 10.51
C PHE A 392 32.54 2.30 10.60
N ARG A 393 32.23 1.14 10.01
CA ARG A 393 30.87 0.58 10.01
C ARG A 393 30.40 0.29 11.42
N PHE A 394 31.24 -0.31 12.26
CA PHE A 394 30.87 -0.68 13.63
C PHE A 394 30.98 0.48 14.63
N LEU A 395 31.84 1.46 14.40
CA LEU A 395 31.94 2.63 15.25
C LEU A 395 30.78 3.63 15.05
N ALA A 396 30.28 3.78 13.81
CA ALA A 396 29.26 4.78 13.47
C ALA A 396 27.96 4.67 14.30
N PRO A 397 27.35 3.48 14.53
CA PRO A 397 26.16 3.36 15.37
C PRO A 397 26.43 3.74 16.82
N VAL A 398 27.63 3.46 17.35
CA VAL A 398 28.02 3.83 18.73
C VAL A 398 28.10 5.35 18.87
N VAL A 399 28.73 6.04 17.91
CA VAL A 399 28.81 7.53 17.90
C VAL A 399 27.41 8.13 17.77
N LEU A 400 26.57 7.57 16.89
CA LEU A 400 25.18 8.03 16.69
C LEU A 400 24.39 7.91 17.98
N GLU A 401 24.48 6.78 18.69
CA GLU A 401 23.79 6.59 19.96
C GLU A 401 24.19 7.64 20.99
N GLN A 402 25.47 7.96 21.11
CA GLN A 402 25.97 9.00 22.05
C GLN A 402 25.47 10.40 21.62
N ALA A 403 25.41 10.70 20.32
CA ALA A 403 24.85 11.95 19.82
C ALA A 403 23.34 12.03 20.13
N LEU A 404 22.59 10.94 19.94
CA LEU A 404 21.17 10.86 20.32
C LEU A 404 20.95 11.00 21.82
N LYS A 405 21.81 10.39 22.69
CA LYS A 405 21.74 10.60 24.13
C LYS A 405 21.91 12.06 24.54
N LYS A 406 22.80 12.79 23.86
CA LYS A 406 22.97 14.23 24.10
C LYS A 406 21.81 15.06 23.52
N ALA A 407 21.26 14.65 22.38
CA ALA A 407 20.13 15.31 21.75
C ALA A 407 18.83 15.12 22.55
N GLY A 408 18.68 13.97 23.20
CA GLY A 408 17.40 13.47 23.66
C GLY A 408 16.50 13.10 22.48
N THR A 409 15.59 12.15 22.69
CA THR A 409 14.58 11.80 21.69
C THR A 409 13.18 11.85 22.29
N GLN A 410 12.17 12.09 21.46
CA GLN A 410 10.75 11.97 21.81
C GLN A 410 10.11 10.88 20.95
N LEU A 411 9.12 10.19 21.50
CA LEU A 411 8.35 9.20 20.78
C LEU A 411 7.28 9.88 19.95
N LEU A 412 7.12 9.37 18.73
CA LEU A 412 6.05 9.70 17.80
C LEU A 412 5.16 8.48 17.63
N GLU A 413 3.86 8.68 17.69
CA GLU A 413 2.86 7.64 17.36
C GLU A 413 2.15 7.95 16.05
N PRO A 414 1.72 6.92 15.26
CA PRO A 414 1.00 7.14 14.02
C PRO A 414 -0.41 7.65 14.30
N TYR A 415 -0.79 8.73 13.60
CA TYR A 415 -2.13 9.31 13.58
C TYR A 415 -2.81 9.02 12.25
N LEU A 416 -4.08 8.66 12.34
CA LEU A 416 -4.94 8.44 11.20
C LEU A 416 -5.91 9.62 11.05
N SER A 417 -6.08 10.12 9.84
CA SER A 417 -7.27 10.88 9.49
C SER A 417 -8.43 9.90 9.37
N PHE A 418 -9.60 10.25 9.88
CA PHE A 418 -10.78 9.43 9.74
C PHE A 418 -11.96 10.23 9.16
N THR A 419 -12.79 9.55 8.38
CA THR A 419 -14.11 9.99 7.97
C THR A 419 -15.12 8.96 8.45
N LEU A 420 -15.97 9.37 9.39
CA LEU A 420 -17.00 8.53 9.99
C LEU A 420 -18.37 8.93 9.45
N PHE A 421 -19.07 7.99 8.87
CA PHE A 421 -20.47 8.08 8.48
C PHE A 421 -21.32 7.32 9.51
N ALA A 422 -22.31 7.98 10.10
CA ALA A 422 -23.20 7.36 11.08
C ALA A 422 -24.61 7.93 10.97
N PRO A 423 -25.67 7.18 11.35
CA PRO A 423 -27.02 7.72 11.41
C PRO A 423 -27.11 8.91 12.38
N GLN A 424 -27.89 9.93 12.02
CA GLN A 424 -28.01 11.20 12.80
C GLN A 424 -28.42 10.98 14.26
N GLU A 425 -29.20 9.94 14.56
CA GLU A 425 -29.59 9.57 15.91
C GLU A 425 -28.40 9.30 16.87
N TYR A 426 -27.23 8.92 16.33
CA TYR A 426 -26.01 8.65 17.12
C TYR A 426 -25.02 9.81 17.17
N LEU A 427 -25.36 10.98 16.58
CA LEU A 427 -24.49 12.16 16.54
C LEU A 427 -23.91 12.51 17.91
N SER A 428 -24.77 12.69 18.91
CA SER A 428 -24.34 13.13 20.24
C SER A 428 -23.44 12.08 20.92
N ARG A 429 -23.73 10.79 20.74
CA ARG A 429 -22.95 9.72 21.32
C ARG A 429 -21.59 9.61 20.67
N ALA A 430 -21.52 9.56 19.33
CA ALA A 430 -20.28 9.48 18.59
C ALA A 430 -19.36 10.67 18.90
N TYR A 431 -19.93 11.88 19.02
CA TYR A 431 -19.18 13.08 19.37
C TYR A 431 -18.62 13.02 20.80
N ASN A 432 -19.43 12.58 21.78
CA ASN A 432 -19.02 12.50 23.19
C ASN A 432 -18.03 11.36 23.46
N ASP A 433 -18.08 10.28 22.67
CA ASP A 433 -17.16 9.15 22.83
C ASP A 433 -15.78 9.43 22.18
N ALA A 434 -15.68 10.32 21.19
CA ALA A 434 -14.44 10.63 20.50
C ALA A 434 -13.24 10.97 21.42
N PRO A 435 -13.38 11.83 22.46
CA PRO A 435 -12.28 12.13 23.39
C PRO A 435 -11.78 10.93 24.19
N LYS A 436 -12.67 9.94 24.48
CA LYS A 436 -12.30 8.70 25.19
C LYS A 436 -11.23 7.91 24.40
N TYR A 437 -11.26 8.01 23.09
CA TYR A 437 -10.30 7.37 22.18
C TYR A 437 -9.22 8.34 21.67
N CYS A 438 -9.03 9.48 22.34
CA CYS A 438 -8.11 10.52 21.91
C CYS A 438 -8.37 11.04 20.50
N ALA A 439 -9.60 10.88 19.99
CA ALA A 439 -9.96 11.36 18.67
C ALA A 439 -10.29 12.86 18.71
N ILE A 440 -9.78 13.60 17.72
CA ILE A 440 -10.03 15.03 17.53
C ILE A 440 -10.95 15.18 16.33
N ILE A 441 -12.17 15.72 16.56
CA ILE A 441 -13.13 16.00 15.49
C ILE A 441 -12.83 17.40 14.95
N GLU A 442 -12.43 17.48 13.69
CA GLU A 442 -12.12 18.72 12.97
C GLU A 442 -13.37 19.36 12.36
N SER A 443 -14.25 18.52 11.82
CA SER A 443 -15.50 18.99 11.20
C SER A 443 -16.64 17.99 11.36
N THR A 444 -17.86 18.52 11.38
CA THR A 444 -19.10 17.74 11.43
C THR A 444 -20.05 18.30 10.38
N ARG A 445 -20.58 17.44 9.54
CA ARG A 445 -21.56 17.76 8.51
C ARG A 445 -22.79 16.87 8.66
N LEU A 446 -23.96 17.47 8.55
CA LEU A 446 -25.23 16.77 8.54
C LEU A 446 -25.71 16.65 7.09
N GLU A 447 -26.03 15.45 6.66
CA GLU A 447 -26.59 15.17 5.33
C GLU A 447 -27.83 14.29 5.50
N LYS A 448 -29.02 14.88 5.35
CA LYS A 448 -30.31 14.20 5.53
C LYS A 448 -30.38 13.45 6.87
N ASP A 449 -30.31 12.12 6.83
CA ASP A 449 -30.41 11.22 8.00
C ASP A 449 -29.05 10.73 8.50
N GLU A 450 -27.93 11.17 7.86
CA GLU A 450 -26.57 10.79 8.24
C GLU A 450 -25.77 11.98 8.77
N VAL A 451 -24.83 11.69 9.66
CA VAL A 451 -23.81 12.62 10.12
C VAL A 451 -22.44 12.15 9.62
N ILE A 452 -21.67 13.09 9.12
CA ILE A 452 -20.28 12.87 8.68
C ILE A 452 -19.36 13.61 9.62
N PHE A 453 -18.50 12.86 10.31
CA PHE A 453 -17.40 13.42 11.10
C PHE A 453 -16.10 13.25 10.35
N LYS A 454 -15.29 14.29 10.32
CA LYS A 454 -13.89 14.20 9.89
C LYS A 454 -13.00 14.64 11.03
N GLY A 455 -11.88 13.93 11.20
CA GLY A 455 -10.96 14.24 12.29
C GLY A 455 -9.72 13.34 12.26
N GLU A 456 -9.03 13.32 13.39
CA GLU A 456 -7.81 12.56 13.60
C GLU A 456 -7.93 11.67 14.82
N ILE A 457 -7.26 10.51 14.78
CA ILE A 457 -7.25 9.56 15.88
C ILE A 457 -5.90 8.83 15.92
N PRO A 458 -5.31 8.58 17.10
CA PRO A 458 -4.15 7.71 17.23
C PRO A 458 -4.45 6.30 16.71
N ALA A 459 -3.54 5.72 15.94
CA ALA A 459 -3.75 4.39 15.36
C ALA A 459 -4.00 3.30 16.43
N ARG A 460 -3.45 3.47 17.64
CA ARG A 460 -3.70 2.55 18.77
C ARG A 460 -5.16 2.49 19.22
N CYS A 461 -5.91 3.58 19.05
CA CYS A 461 -7.28 3.72 19.56
C CYS A 461 -8.36 3.39 18.51
N ILE A 462 -8.03 3.38 17.21
CA ILE A 462 -9.02 3.23 16.13
C ILE A 462 -9.80 1.92 16.18
N GLY A 463 -9.13 0.83 16.59
CA GLY A 463 -9.76 -0.49 16.67
C GLY A 463 -10.90 -0.54 17.68
N GLU A 464 -10.68 -0.02 18.88
CA GLU A 464 -11.68 0.05 19.94
C GLU A 464 -12.80 1.02 19.57
N TYR A 465 -12.45 2.19 19.02
CA TYR A 465 -13.45 3.17 18.57
C TYR A 465 -14.39 2.60 17.52
N ARG A 466 -13.86 1.88 16.50
CA ARG A 466 -14.68 1.19 15.49
C ARG A 466 -15.57 0.11 16.10
N ASN A 467 -15.06 -0.67 17.04
CA ASN A 467 -15.84 -1.73 17.69
C ASN A 467 -17.02 -1.14 18.46
N ASP A 468 -16.80 -0.09 19.25
CA ASP A 468 -17.87 0.59 19.99
C ASP A 468 -18.89 1.25 19.04
N LEU A 469 -18.42 1.92 17.97
CA LEU A 469 -19.28 2.47 16.92
C LEU A 469 -20.18 1.40 16.31
N ASN A 470 -19.61 0.28 15.88
CA ASN A 470 -20.35 -0.81 15.26
C ASN A 470 -21.36 -1.44 16.22
N PHE A 471 -20.98 -1.55 17.50
CA PHE A 471 -21.84 -2.13 18.52
C PHE A 471 -23.13 -1.31 18.71
N TYR A 472 -23.04 0.00 18.96
CA TYR A 472 -24.25 0.79 19.25
C TYR A 472 -25.00 1.26 17.99
N THR A 473 -24.33 1.29 16.83
CA THR A 473 -25.01 1.60 15.54
C THR A 473 -25.56 0.35 14.86
N ASN A 474 -25.40 -0.84 15.46
CA ASN A 474 -25.76 -2.14 14.84
C ASN A 474 -25.13 -2.31 13.44
N GLY A 475 -23.87 -1.91 13.27
CA GLY A 475 -23.14 -2.01 12.01
C GLY A 475 -23.55 -0.99 10.93
N ARG A 476 -24.34 0.02 11.27
CA ARG A 476 -24.77 1.09 10.33
C ARG A 476 -23.76 2.23 10.19
N SER A 477 -22.62 2.18 10.90
CA SER A 477 -21.54 3.16 10.76
C SER A 477 -20.46 2.67 9.82
N VAL A 478 -19.85 3.59 9.08
CA VAL A 478 -18.69 3.34 8.23
C VAL A 478 -17.59 4.31 8.63
N CYS A 479 -16.43 3.79 9.01
CA CYS A 479 -15.27 4.60 9.38
C CYS A 479 -14.11 4.32 8.41
N ILE A 480 -13.83 5.27 7.54
CA ILE A 480 -12.72 5.23 6.58
C ILE A 480 -11.53 5.92 7.23
N THR A 481 -10.34 5.34 7.13
CA THR A 481 -9.13 5.91 7.73
C THR A 481 -7.96 5.87 6.76
N GLU A 482 -7.12 6.92 6.84
CA GLU A 482 -5.87 7.03 6.10
C GLU A 482 -4.75 7.49 7.04
N LEU A 483 -3.50 7.06 6.80
CA LEU A 483 -2.37 7.54 7.57
C LEU A 483 -2.15 9.03 7.31
N LYS A 484 -2.32 9.87 8.34
CA LYS A 484 -2.02 11.30 8.27
C LYS A 484 -0.52 11.57 8.46
N GLY A 485 0.13 10.79 9.30
CA GLY A 485 1.53 10.94 9.66
C GLY A 485 1.78 10.52 11.11
N TYR A 486 2.91 10.94 11.63
CA TYR A 486 3.31 10.69 13.01
C TYR A 486 3.21 11.98 13.82
N GLN A 487 2.76 11.88 15.06
CA GLN A 487 2.67 13.02 16.01
C GLN A 487 3.27 12.61 17.36
N GLU A 488 3.57 13.57 18.20
CA GLU A 488 4.07 13.30 19.55
C GLU A 488 3.07 12.46 20.35
N THR A 489 3.57 11.40 20.99
CA THR A 489 2.71 10.57 21.81
C THR A 489 2.28 11.31 23.07
N SER A 490 1.01 11.19 23.41
CA SER A 490 0.43 11.73 24.65
C SER A 490 0.48 10.74 25.81
N GLY A 491 0.96 9.50 25.57
CA GLY A 491 0.99 8.41 26.54
C GLY A 491 2.34 8.23 27.23
N GLU A 492 2.40 7.23 28.13
CA GLU A 492 3.67 6.81 28.72
C GLU A 492 4.62 6.27 27.65
N PRO A 493 5.94 6.51 27.78
CA PRO A 493 6.91 6.01 26.82
C PRO A 493 6.91 4.48 26.73
N VAL A 494 6.76 3.96 25.51
CA VAL A 494 6.81 2.52 25.25
C VAL A 494 8.22 2.16 24.84
N PHE A 495 8.88 1.33 25.66
CA PHE A 495 10.24 0.87 25.43
C PHE A 495 10.27 -0.46 24.68
N GLN A 496 11.31 -0.62 23.89
CA GLN A 496 11.67 -1.88 23.26
C GLN A 496 13.07 -2.33 23.70
N PRO A 497 13.32 -3.65 23.70
CA PRO A 497 14.68 -4.16 23.82
C PRO A 497 15.57 -3.56 22.73
N ARG A 498 16.73 -3.05 23.12
CA ARG A 498 17.71 -2.49 22.20
C ARG A 498 18.77 -3.54 21.86
N ARG A 499 19.15 -3.63 20.60
CA ARG A 499 20.29 -4.43 20.16
C ARG A 499 21.56 -3.82 20.72
N PRO A 500 22.56 -4.59 21.16
CA PRO A 500 23.89 -4.07 21.49
C PRO A 500 24.52 -3.48 20.21
N ASN A 501 25.09 -2.30 20.34
CA ASN A 501 25.83 -1.65 19.23
C ASN A 501 27.24 -2.22 19.12
#